data_c955bc6625fc7be29b828d5682de97da
#
_entry.id   c955bc6625fc7be29b828d5682de97da
#
_cell.length_a   1.000
_cell.length_b   1.000
_cell.length_c   1.000
_cell.angle_alpha   90.00
_cell.angle_beta   90.00
_cell.angle_gamma   90.00
#
_symmetry.space_group_name_H-M   'P 1'
#
loop_
_entity.id
_entity.type
_entity.pdbx_description
1 polymer ?
#
loop_
_entity_poly.entity_id
_entity_poly.type
_entity_poly.pdbx_seq_one_letter_code
_entity_poly.pdbx_strand_id
1 'polypeptide(L)'
;HLTSLLVSLPDTPRQRLRGYSTDRLVTECAKLRPPRNDVHAASVTGSLRAIARRCLAATHEAHQHERDIETLVTATCPQLLEMYGVGPISAAQLLISWSHPGRLRNDACFARLAGVAPIPASSGNTTRHRLDRGGDRQLNNAIHTIARARANGHPESTAYIQRRINEGKTRREALRALKRHIARRAYRLLETTN
;
A
#
# COMPACT_ATOMS: atom_id res chain seq x y z
N HIS A 1 -19.50 0.85 -8.24
CA HIS A 1 -20.33 1.17 -9.43
C HIS A 1 -20.46 -0.02 -10.41
N LEU A 2 -19.37 -0.73 -10.80
CA LEU A 2 -19.47 -1.85 -11.75
C LEU A 2 -20.34 -2.98 -11.19
N THR A 3 -20.13 -3.39 -9.95
CA THR A 3 -20.92 -4.43 -9.27
C THR A 3 -22.38 -4.05 -9.08
N SER A 4 -22.69 -2.77 -8.85
CA SER A 4 -24.07 -2.30 -8.72
C SER A 4 -24.83 -2.38 -10.05
N LEU A 5 -24.17 -2.07 -11.16
CA LEU A 5 -24.78 -2.17 -12.49
C LEU A 5 -24.97 -3.63 -12.97
N LEU A 6 -24.22 -4.57 -12.44
CA LEU A 6 -24.42 -6.00 -12.76
C LEU A 6 -25.80 -6.52 -12.38
N VAL A 7 -26.40 -5.95 -11.32
CA VAL A 7 -27.74 -6.34 -10.88
C VAL A 7 -28.80 -6.00 -11.93
N SER A 8 -28.56 -4.96 -12.72
CA SER A 8 -29.49 -4.48 -13.77
C SER A 8 -29.29 -5.20 -15.11
N LEU A 9 -28.34 -6.13 -15.22
CA LEU A 9 -28.18 -6.95 -16.42
C LEU A 9 -29.31 -7.97 -16.55
N PRO A 10 -29.69 -8.35 -17.78
CA PRO A 10 -30.51 -9.52 -18.05
C PRO A 10 -29.93 -10.79 -17.42
N ASP A 11 -30.77 -11.76 -17.11
CA ASP A 11 -30.37 -12.95 -16.33
C ASP A 11 -29.22 -13.74 -16.97
N THR A 12 -29.27 -13.98 -18.28
CA THR A 12 -28.26 -14.78 -18.97
C THR A 12 -26.84 -14.21 -18.84
N PRO A 13 -26.53 -12.94 -19.20
CA PRO A 13 -25.20 -12.36 -19.00
C PRO A 13 -24.85 -12.23 -17.52
N ARG A 14 -25.80 -11.94 -16.63
CA ARG A 14 -25.58 -11.86 -15.19
C ARG A 14 -25.14 -13.20 -14.60
N GLN A 15 -25.77 -14.29 -14.96
CA GLN A 15 -25.41 -15.65 -14.51
C GLN A 15 -24.00 -16.04 -14.97
N ARG A 16 -23.62 -15.71 -16.21
CA ARG A 16 -22.27 -15.97 -16.76
C ARG A 16 -21.16 -15.26 -15.98
N LEU A 17 -21.45 -14.09 -15.44
CA LEU A 17 -20.47 -13.26 -14.72
C LEU A 17 -20.44 -13.56 -13.22
N ARG A 18 -21.36 -14.36 -12.73
CA ARG A 18 -21.47 -14.72 -11.32
C ARG A 18 -20.26 -15.55 -10.87
N GLY A 19 -19.69 -15.18 -9.72
CA GLY A 19 -18.55 -15.91 -9.12
C GLY A 19 -17.18 -15.56 -9.69
N TYR A 20 -17.09 -14.64 -10.65
CA TYR A 20 -15.78 -14.17 -11.13
C TYR A 20 -15.10 -13.29 -10.10
N SER A 21 -13.75 -13.38 -10.05
CA SER A 21 -12.92 -12.38 -9.34
C SER A 21 -13.10 -10.99 -9.96
N THR A 22 -12.81 -9.96 -9.21
CA THR A 22 -12.95 -8.56 -9.69
C THR A 22 -12.23 -8.32 -11.03
N ASP A 23 -11.00 -8.81 -11.16
CA ASP A 23 -10.20 -8.60 -12.37
C ASP A 23 -10.78 -9.33 -13.59
N ARG A 24 -11.20 -10.58 -13.40
CA ARG A 24 -11.89 -11.35 -14.44
C ARG A 24 -13.21 -10.71 -14.83
N LEU A 25 -13.95 -10.22 -13.84
CA LEU A 25 -15.22 -9.53 -14.07
C LEU A 25 -15.05 -8.29 -14.94
N VAL A 26 -14.06 -7.43 -14.63
CA VAL A 26 -13.75 -6.24 -15.42
C VAL A 26 -13.38 -6.64 -16.85
N THR A 27 -12.49 -7.65 -17.00
CA THR A 27 -12.08 -8.15 -18.32
C THR A 27 -13.24 -8.65 -19.16
N GLU A 28 -14.15 -9.42 -18.57
CA GLU A 28 -15.31 -9.97 -19.30
C GLU A 28 -16.38 -8.91 -19.57
N CYS A 29 -16.59 -7.97 -18.64
CA CYS A 29 -17.50 -6.82 -18.88
C CYS A 29 -16.99 -5.92 -20.04
N ALA A 30 -15.68 -5.76 -20.21
CA ALA A 30 -15.11 -4.99 -21.31
C ALA A 30 -15.40 -5.59 -22.71
N LYS A 31 -15.69 -6.90 -22.78
CA LYS A 31 -16.00 -7.67 -24.00
C LYS A 31 -17.49 -7.72 -24.31
N LEU A 32 -18.36 -7.29 -23.39
CA LEU A 32 -19.81 -7.38 -23.57
C LEU A 32 -20.25 -6.65 -24.86
N ARG A 33 -21.22 -7.27 -25.55
CA ARG A 33 -21.84 -6.69 -26.75
C ARG A 33 -23.28 -6.30 -26.40
N PRO A 34 -23.67 -5.00 -26.53
CA PRO A 34 -25.04 -4.57 -26.30
C PRO A 34 -26.00 -5.30 -27.27
N PRO A 35 -27.14 -5.81 -26.79
CA PRO A 35 -28.17 -6.37 -27.64
C PRO A 35 -28.80 -5.31 -28.54
N ARG A 36 -29.30 -5.71 -29.73
CA ARG A 36 -29.89 -4.76 -30.68
C ARG A 36 -31.37 -4.53 -30.48
N ASN A 37 -32.05 -5.48 -29.87
CA ASN A 37 -33.52 -5.52 -29.82
C ASN A 37 -34.09 -5.11 -28.44
N ASP A 38 -33.27 -4.67 -27.51
CA ASP A 38 -33.68 -4.23 -26.18
C ASP A 38 -32.85 -3.00 -25.78
N VAL A 39 -33.48 -1.83 -25.83
CA VAL A 39 -32.83 -0.54 -25.55
C VAL A 39 -32.33 -0.44 -24.11
N HIS A 40 -33.09 -0.97 -23.14
CA HIS A 40 -32.70 -0.95 -21.74
C HIS A 40 -31.48 -1.85 -21.50
N ALA A 41 -31.54 -3.11 -21.95
CA ALA A 41 -30.42 -4.04 -21.84
C ALA A 41 -29.18 -3.54 -22.63
N ALA A 42 -29.38 -2.91 -23.77
CA ALA A 42 -28.30 -2.28 -24.56
C ALA A 42 -27.63 -1.15 -23.79
N SER A 43 -28.40 -0.28 -23.15
CA SER A 43 -27.89 0.86 -22.35
C SER A 43 -27.07 0.37 -21.15
N VAL A 44 -27.62 -0.57 -20.36
CA VAL A 44 -26.92 -1.14 -19.20
C VAL A 44 -25.64 -1.86 -19.63
N THR A 45 -25.71 -2.70 -20.67
CA THR A 45 -24.54 -3.43 -21.18
C THR A 45 -23.48 -2.48 -21.74
N GLY A 46 -23.90 -1.42 -22.44
CA GLY A 46 -23.03 -0.38 -22.97
C GLY A 46 -22.30 0.38 -21.85
N SER A 47 -23.02 0.76 -20.81
CA SER A 47 -22.47 1.43 -19.62
C SER A 47 -21.47 0.54 -18.88
N LEU A 48 -21.79 -0.72 -18.64
CA LEU A 48 -20.89 -1.69 -18.02
C LEU A 48 -19.60 -1.85 -18.83
N ARG A 49 -19.73 -2.03 -20.16
CA ARG A 49 -18.57 -2.13 -21.06
C ARG A 49 -17.69 -0.87 -21.01
N ALA A 50 -18.31 0.31 -21.02
CA ALA A 50 -17.58 1.57 -20.97
C ALA A 50 -16.81 1.72 -19.66
N ILE A 51 -17.44 1.43 -18.51
CA ILE A 51 -16.79 1.46 -17.19
C ILE A 51 -15.65 0.44 -17.13
N ALA A 52 -15.89 -0.79 -17.58
CA ALA A 52 -14.88 -1.85 -17.56
C ALA A 52 -13.65 -1.50 -18.41
N ARG A 53 -13.84 -0.93 -19.60
CA ARG A 53 -12.73 -0.46 -20.45
C ARG A 53 -11.94 0.67 -19.79
N ARG A 54 -12.62 1.60 -19.12
CA ARG A 54 -11.95 2.67 -18.35
C ARG A 54 -11.15 2.09 -17.19
N CYS A 55 -11.69 1.10 -16.47
CA CYS A 55 -10.94 0.41 -15.41
C CYS A 55 -9.67 -0.25 -15.97
N LEU A 56 -9.76 -0.98 -17.09
CA LEU A 56 -8.60 -1.62 -17.72
C LEU A 56 -7.55 -0.58 -18.17
N ALA A 57 -7.98 0.52 -18.79
CA ALA A 57 -7.09 1.59 -19.20
C ALA A 57 -6.36 2.22 -18.00
N ALA A 58 -7.11 2.57 -16.94
CA ALA A 58 -6.54 3.14 -15.73
C ALA A 58 -5.58 2.17 -15.01
N THR A 59 -5.89 0.86 -15.01
CA THR A 59 -4.98 -0.16 -14.46
C THR A 59 -3.69 -0.25 -15.26
N HIS A 60 -3.79 -0.20 -16.60
CA HIS A 60 -2.62 -0.21 -17.47
C HIS A 60 -1.73 1.00 -17.23
N GLU A 61 -2.32 2.19 -17.17
CA GLU A 61 -1.63 3.44 -16.87
C GLU A 61 -0.95 3.42 -15.50
N ALA A 62 -1.65 2.93 -14.46
CA ALA A 62 -1.07 2.78 -13.13
C ALA A 62 0.16 1.86 -13.12
N HIS A 63 0.10 0.72 -13.83
CA HIS A 63 1.26 -0.18 -13.95
C HIS A 63 2.41 0.46 -14.75
N GLN A 64 2.11 1.33 -15.75
CA GLN A 64 3.15 2.06 -16.46
C GLN A 64 3.87 3.03 -15.52
N HIS A 65 3.11 3.84 -14.78
CA HIS A 65 3.68 4.75 -13.78
C HIS A 65 4.48 4.02 -12.69
N GLU A 66 4.03 2.84 -12.27
CA GLU A 66 4.78 2.05 -11.29
C GLU A 66 6.14 1.61 -11.84
N ARG A 67 6.22 1.19 -13.12
CA ARG A 67 7.50 0.86 -13.78
C ARG A 67 8.40 2.09 -13.93
N ASP A 68 7.84 3.24 -14.28
CA ASP A 68 8.60 4.49 -14.39
C ASP A 68 9.19 4.89 -13.03
N ILE A 69 8.40 4.78 -11.97
CA ILE A 69 8.85 5.01 -10.59
C ILE A 69 9.94 4.02 -10.20
N GLU A 70 9.79 2.74 -10.51
CA GLU A 70 10.79 1.71 -10.24
C GLU A 70 12.13 2.04 -10.91
N THR A 71 12.09 2.50 -12.15
CA THR A 71 13.29 2.93 -12.89
C THR A 71 13.98 4.10 -12.18
N LEU A 72 13.22 5.12 -11.74
CA LEU A 72 13.76 6.27 -11.02
C LEU A 72 14.34 5.88 -9.66
N VAL A 73 13.63 5.03 -8.91
CA VAL A 73 14.11 4.53 -7.61
C VAL A 73 15.37 3.71 -7.76
N THR A 74 15.44 2.84 -8.78
CA THR A 74 16.62 2.01 -9.06
C THR A 74 17.83 2.87 -9.41
N ALA A 75 17.63 3.95 -10.17
CA ALA A 75 18.70 4.89 -10.50
C ALA A 75 19.18 5.71 -9.29
N THR A 76 18.30 5.94 -8.30
CA THR A 76 18.60 6.82 -7.16
C THR A 76 19.10 6.05 -5.94
N CYS A 77 18.39 4.99 -5.51
CA CYS A 77 18.70 4.20 -4.32
C CYS A 77 18.16 2.76 -4.47
N PRO A 78 18.82 1.90 -5.26
CA PRO A 78 18.38 0.53 -5.51
C PRO A 78 18.27 -0.31 -4.23
N GLN A 79 19.08 -0.02 -3.21
CA GLN A 79 19.09 -0.74 -1.93
C GLN A 79 17.75 -0.68 -1.18
N LEU A 80 16.91 0.32 -1.46
CA LEU A 80 15.56 0.36 -0.90
C LEU A 80 14.68 -0.77 -1.42
N LEU A 81 14.81 -1.13 -2.69
CA LEU A 81 14.04 -2.21 -3.32
C LEU A 81 14.49 -3.59 -2.85
N GLU A 82 15.73 -3.72 -2.37
CA GLU A 82 16.25 -4.97 -1.76
C GLU A 82 15.65 -5.23 -0.37
N MET A 83 15.08 -4.20 0.27
CA MET A 83 14.44 -4.38 1.56
C MET A 83 13.13 -5.15 1.39
N TYR A 84 12.99 -6.28 2.09
CA TYR A 84 11.75 -7.06 2.07
C TYR A 84 10.52 -6.19 2.37
N GLY A 85 9.52 -6.29 1.49
CA GLY A 85 8.25 -5.58 1.61
C GLY A 85 8.26 -4.12 1.14
N VAL A 86 9.37 -3.66 0.57
CA VAL A 86 9.47 -2.36 -0.09
C VAL A 86 9.23 -2.54 -1.59
N GLY A 87 8.14 -2.00 -2.10
CA GLY A 87 7.88 -1.90 -3.52
C GLY A 87 8.18 -0.49 -4.05
N PRO A 88 8.13 -0.28 -5.38
CA PRO A 88 8.49 0.98 -6.03
C PRO A 88 7.81 2.21 -5.41
N ILE A 89 6.51 2.14 -5.20
CA ILE A 89 5.71 3.25 -4.63
C ILE A 89 6.16 3.60 -3.20
N SER A 90 6.41 2.56 -2.37
CA SER A 90 6.86 2.78 -0.99
C SER A 90 8.28 3.33 -0.96
N ALA A 91 9.17 2.86 -1.83
CA ALA A 91 10.54 3.36 -1.96
C ALA A 91 10.57 4.83 -2.42
N ALA A 92 9.79 5.16 -3.44
CA ALA A 92 9.65 6.55 -3.91
C ALA A 92 9.16 7.48 -2.79
N GLN A 93 8.17 7.05 -2.00
CA GLN A 93 7.68 7.85 -0.87
C GLN A 93 8.75 8.05 0.22
N LEU A 94 9.57 7.03 0.50
CA LEU A 94 10.72 7.18 1.41
C LEU A 94 11.71 8.22 0.89
N LEU A 95 12.07 8.16 -0.40
CA LEU A 95 12.95 9.13 -1.07
C LEU A 95 12.39 10.55 -1.04
N ILE A 96 11.14 10.74 -1.45
CA ILE A 96 10.49 12.05 -1.48
C ILE A 96 10.47 12.69 -0.09
N SER A 97 10.07 11.92 0.93
CA SER A 97 9.99 12.45 2.30
C SER A 97 11.36 12.68 2.95
N TRP A 98 12.38 11.93 2.54
CA TRP A 98 13.77 12.16 2.98
C TRP A 98 14.40 13.35 2.25
N SER A 99 14.17 13.47 0.94
CA SER A 99 14.59 14.54 0.02
C SER A 99 16.07 14.49 -0.38
N HIS A 100 17.01 14.73 0.52
CA HIS A 100 18.46 14.76 0.23
C HIS A 100 19.30 14.47 1.48
N PRO A 101 20.56 14.06 1.31
CA PRO A 101 21.49 13.84 2.42
C PRO A 101 21.61 15.07 3.32
N GLY A 102 21.69 14.84 4.62
CA GLY A 102 21.91 15.89 5.62
C GLY A 102 20.70 16.76 5.95
N ARG A 103 19.57 16.66 5.23
CA ARG A 103 18.33 17.37 5.59
C ARG A 103 17.83 16.99 6.97
N LEU A 104 17.95 15.74 7.33
CA LEU A 104 17.52 15.20 8.62
C LEU A 104 18.76 14.81 9.43
N ARG A 105 18.89 15.37 10.62
CA ARG A 105 20.07 15.19 11.49
C ARG A 105 20.38 13.71 11.80
N ASN A 106 19.36 12.86 11.94
CA ASN A 106 19.52 11.47 12.32
C ASN A 106 18.22 10.66 12.06
N ASP A 107 18.31 9.35 12.29
CA ASP A 107 17.21 8.41 12.16
C ASP A 107 16.02 8.69 13.10
N ALA A 108 16.27 9.36 14.23
CA ALA A 108 15.22 9.77 15.14
C ALA A 108 14.35 10.90 14.57
N CYS A 109 14.98 11.85 13.87
CA CYS A 109 14.28 12.93 13.16
C CYS A 109 13.43 12.36 12.01
N PHE A 110 13.98 11.42 11.23
CA PHE A 110 13.22 10.74 10.18
C PHE A 110 12.03 9.95 10.73
N ALA A 111 12.21 9.23 11.83
CA ALA A 111 11.11 8.51 12.46
C ALA A 111 10.05 9.44 13.07
N ARG A 112 10.43 10.63 13.53
CA ARG A 112 9.49 11.64 14.00
C ARG A 112 8.72 12.24 12.82
N LEU A 113 9.39 12.54 11.72
CA LEU A 113 8.76 12.95 10.47
C LEU A 113 7.74 11.91 10.00
N ALA A 114 8.07 10.63 10.10
CA ALA A 114 7.19 9.52 9.74
C ALA A 114 6.05 9.26 10.74
N GLY A 115 5.98 9.96 11.87
CA GLY A 115 5.01 9.69 12.93
C GLY A 115 5.15 8.29 13.56
N VAL A 116 6.37 7.72 13.55
CA VAL A 116 6.66 6.40 14.12
C VAL A 116 7.61 6.45 15.31
N ALA A 117 7.98 7.65 15.75
CA ALA A 117 8.74 7.84 16.98
C ALA A 117 7.87 7.46 18.19
N PRO A 118 8.45 6.80 19.21
CA PRO A 118 7.72 6.51 20.44
C PRO A 118 7.47 7.80 21.23
N ILE A 119 6.21 8.10 21.53
CA ILE A 119 5.85 9.18 22.44
C ILE A 119 5.58 8.57 23.82
N PRO A 120 6.35 8.92 24.86
CA PRO A 120 6.12 8.42 26.19
C PRO A 120 4.70 8.74 26.69
N ALA A 121 4.06 7.74 27.28
CA ALA A 121 2.74 7.85 27.90
C ALA A 121 2.72 7.03 29.20
N SER A 122 3.82 7.11 29.95
CA SER A 122 4.04 6.35 31.16
C SER A 122 3.40 7.07 32.35
N SER A 123 2.81 6.28 33.26
CA SER A 123 2.39 6.73 34.58
C SER A 123 2.82 5.68 35.61
N GLY A 124 3.54 6.10 36.64
CA GLY A 124 4.06 5.18 37.65
C GLY A 124 4.99 4.12 37.07
N ASN A 125 4.83 2.87 37.48
CA ASN A 125 5.67 1.73 37.06
C ASN A 125 5.37 1.20 35.67
N THR A 126 4.44 1.81 34.91
CA THR A 126 4.06 1.29 33.60
C THR A 126 4.68 2.13 32.48
N THR A 127 5.62 1.55 31.71
CA THR A 127 6.19 2.18 30.52
C THR A 127 5.34 1.86 29.29
N ARG A 128 4.61 2.85 28.80
CA ARG A 128 3.83 2.77 27.55
C ARG A 128 4.18 3.90 26.58
N HIS A 129 3.86 3.71 25.32
CA HIS A 129 4.03 4.71 24.28
C HIS A 129 2.71 4.92 23.55
N ARG A 130 2.29 6.17 23.40
CA ARG A 130 1.12 6.53 22.60
C ARG A 130 1.47 6.69 21.12
N LEU A 131 0.45 6.66 20.28
CA LEU A 131 0.57 6.93 18.85
C LEU A 131 0.95 8.39 18.62
N ASP A 132 1.98 8.62 17.80
CA ASP A 132 2.24 9.92 17.22
C ASP A 132 1.25 10.16 16.08
N ARG A 133 0.47 11.24 16.17
CA ARG A 133 -0.51 11.64 15.14
C ARG A 133 0.03 12.74 14.25
N GLY A 134 1.19 13.27 14.55
CA GLY A 134 1.92 14.25 13.73
C GLY A 134 2.74 13.58 12.63
N GLY A 135 3.36 14.41 11.83
CA GLY A 135 4.28 13.98 10.78
C GLY A 135 3.63 13.77 9.42
N ASP A 136 4.43 13.31 8.49
CA ASP A 136 4.04 13.02 7.10
C ASP A 136 3.16 11.76 7.03
N ARG A 137 1.90 11.94 6.65
CA ARG A 137 0.92 10.84 6.53
C ARG A 137 1.26 9.87 5.41
N GLN A 138 1.83 10.34 4.31
CA GLN A 138 2.19 9.50 3.17
C GLN A 138 3.40 8.63 3.52
N LEU A 139 4.41 9.20 4.15
CA LEU A 139 5.55 8.46 4.69
C LEU A 139 5.10 7.43 5.75
N ASN A 140 4.21 7.82 6.66
CA ASN A 140 3.64 6.89 7.64
C ASN A 140 2.92 5.71 6.98
N ASN A 141 2.15 5.98 5.91
CA ASN A 141 1.44 4.95 5.15
C ASN A 141 2.40 4.01 4.43
N ALA A 142 3.45 4.54 3.78
CA ALA A 142 4.48 3.73 3.13
C ALA A 142 5.16 2.79 4.14
N ILE A 143 5.62 3.30 5.27
CA ILE A 143 6.22 2.48 6.34
C ILE A 143 5.21 1.47 6.92
N HIS A 144 3.93 1.83 7.01
CA HIS A 144 2.89 0.90 7.47
C HIS A 144 2.66 -0.24 6.48
N THR A 145 2.64 0.05 5.19
CA THR A 145 2.51 -0.96 4.12
C THR A 145 3.69 -1.94 4.17
N ILE A 146 4.91 -1.43 4.27
CA ILE A 146 6.13 -2.24 4.44
C ILE A 146 6.03 -3.10 5.71
N ALA A 147 5.61 -2.51 6.84
CA ALA A 147 5.48 -3.25 8.11
C ALA A 147 4.44 -4.37 8.03
N ARG A 148 3.33 -4.17 7.32
CA ARG A 148 2.31 -5.20 7.09
C ARG A 148 2.85 -6.34 6.22
N ALA A 149 3.53 -6.03 5.12
CA ALA A 149 4.16 -7.03 4.26
C ALA A 149 5.16 -7.87 5.06
N ARG A 150 6.02 -7.21 5.87
CA ARG A 150 6.99 -7.90 6.73
C ARG A 150 6.33 -8.74 7.83
N ALA A 151 5.26 -8.25 8.43
CA ALA A 151 4.53 -8.99 9.46
C ALA A 151 3.84 -10.25 8.95
N ASN A 152 3.57 -10.33 7.63
CA ASN A 152 2.88 -11.45 7.01
C ASN A 152 3.82 -12.47 6.35
N GLY A 153 5.02 -12.05 5.90
CA GLY A 153 5.86 -12.93 5.10
C GLY A 153 7.36 -12.89 5.44
N HIS A 154 7.83 -12.02 6.36
CA HIS A 154 9.24 -11.94 6.72
C HIS A 154 9.50 -12.63 8.05
N PRO A 155 10.22 -13.78 8.08
CA PRO A 155 10.35 -14.61 9.29
C PRO A 155 10.88 -13.85 10.51
N GLU A 156 11.95 -13.07 10.37
CA GLU A 156 12.53 -12.29 11.47
C GLU A 156 11.55 -11.25 12.03
N SER A 157 10.75 -10.61 11.16
CA SER A 157 9.76 -9.61 11.61
C SER A 157 8.58 -10.25 12.31
N THR A 158 8.17 -11.44 11.86
CA THR A 158 7.12 -12.22 12.51
C THR A 158 7.58 -12.71 13.88
N ALA A 159 8.81 -13.23 13.99
CA ALA A 159 9.42 -13.62 15.26
C ALA A 159 9.56 -12.43 16.22
N TYR A 160 9.99 -11.27 15.70
CA TYR A 160 10.04 -10.03 16.49
C TYR A 160 8.68 -9.65 17.07
N ILE A 161 7.63 -9.64 16.23
CA ILE A 161 6.26 -9.30 16.67
C ILE A 161 5.81 -10.28 17.75
N GLN A 162 6.02 -11.59 17.54
CA GLN A 162 5.62 -12.62 18.52
C GLN A 162 6.34 -12.43 19.84
N ARG A 163 7.65 -12.18 19.83
CA ARG A 163 8.41 -11.86 21.04
C ARG A 163 7.83 -10.67 21.79
N ARG A 164 7.49 -9.58 21.08
CA ARG A 164 6.89 -8.39 21.71
C ARG A 164 5.51 -8.68 22.32
N ILE A 165 4.74 -9.58 21.70
CA ILE A 165 3.45 -10.01 22.24
C ILE A 165 3.67 -10.83 23.52
N ASN A 166 4.63 -11.73 23.53
CA ASN A 166 4.99 -12.53 24.72
C ASN A 166 5.51 -11.66 25.88
N GLU A 167 6.09 -10.48 25.57
CA GLU A 167 6.47 -9.46 26.56
C GLU A 167 5.26 -8.60 27.03
N GLY A 168 4.04 -9.00 26.73
CA GLY A 168 2.81 -8.31 27.16
C GLY A 168 2.40 -7.10 26.31
N LYS A 169 2.97 -6.91 25.12
CA LYS A 169 2.55 -5.84 24.20
C LYS A 169 1.41 -6.32 23.30
N THR A 170 0.51 -5.43 22.96
CA THR A 170 -0.51 -5.73 21.95
C THR A 170 0.13 -5.85 20.56
N ARG A 171 -0.52 -6.59 19.65
CA ARG A 171 -0.07 -6.67 18.25
C ARG A 171 0.10 -5.29 17.60
N ARG A 172 -0.74 -4.32 17.95
CA ARG A 172 -0.64 -2.94 17.44
C ARG A 172 0.62 -2.23 17.95
N GLU A 173 0.98 -2.45 19.21
CA GLU A 173 2.22 -1.88 19.78
C GLU A 173 3.46 -2.54 19.17
N ALA A 174 3.45 -3.86 19.00
CA ALA A 174 4.53 -4.59 18.35
C ALA A 174 4.73 -4.10 16.90
N LEU A 175 3.65 -3.89 16.15
CA LEU A 175 3.73 -3.35 14.79
C LEU A 175 4.26 -1.91 14.76
N ARG A 176 3.90 -1.06 15.72
CA ARG A 176 4.47 0.30 15.85
C ARG A 176 5.98 0.25 16.10
N ALA A 177 6.42 -0.65 16.96
CA ALA A 177 7.85 -0.84 17.20
C ALA A 177 8.58 -1.31 15.94
N LEU A 178 8.00 -2.26 15.18
CA LEU A 178 8.54 -2.70 13.89
C LEU A 178 8.65 -1.53 12.90
N LYS A 179 7.63 -0.67 12.80
CA LYS A 179 7.67 0.54 11.95
C LYS A 179 8.87 1.44 12.27
N ARG A 180 9.19 1.58 13.55
CA ARG A 180 10.38 2.33 14.00
C ARG A 180 11.68 1.72 13.48
N HIS A 181 11.81 0.38 13.53
CA HIS A 181 12.99 -0.32 12.99
C HIS A 181 13.09 -0.17 11.46
N ILE A 182 11.98 -0.24 10.75
CA ILE A 182 11.93 -0.02 9.31
C ILE A 182 12.39 1.41 8.96
N ALA A 183 11.88 2.42 9.65
CA ALA A 183 12.27 3.81 9.44
C ALA A 183 13.78 4.03 9.64
N ARG A 184 14.35 3.44 10.71
CA ARG A 184 15.79 3.51 10.98
C ARG A 184 16.62 2.86 9.88
N ARG A 185 16.23 1.69 9.41
CA ARG A 185 16.92 0.99 8.33
C ARG A 185 16.84 1.76 7.02
N ALA A 186 15.65 2.25 6.65
CA ALA A 186 15.47 3.05 5.46
C ALA A 186 16.32 4.34 5.50
N TYR A 187 16.30 5.07 6.61
CA TYR A 187 17.11 6.26 6.78
C TYR A 187 18.62 6.00 6.56
N ARG A 188 19.15 4.93 7.12
CA ARG A 188 20.57 4.58 6.94
C ARG A 188 20.91 4.30 5.48
N LEU A 189 20.06 3.60 4.75
CA LEU A 189 20.26 3.34 3.32
C LEU A 189 20.24 4.67 2.53
N LEU A 190 19.29 5.55 2.84
CA LEU A 190 19.16 6.85 2.18
C LEU A 190 20.36 7.76 2.41
N GLU A 191 20.94 7.78 3.62
CA GLU A 191 22.14 8.57 3.94
C GLU A 191 23.44 7.98 3.37
N THR A 192 23.46 6.70 3.01
CA THR A 192 24.61 6.04 2.36
C THR A 192 24.56 6.10 0.85
N THR A 193 23.48 6.60 0.28
CA THR A 193 23.34 6.78 -1.17
C THR A 193 24.00 8.08 -1.58
N ASN A 194 25.11 7.99 -2.30
CA ASN A 194 25.81 9.11 -2.94
C ASN A 194 25.31 9.31 -4.36
#